data_f3e80dcd1633e6906271be3415459930
#
_entry.id   f3e80dcd1633e6906271be3415459930
#
_cell.length_a   1.000
_cell.length_b   1.000
_cell.length_c   1.000
_cell.angle_alpha   90.00
_cell.angle_beta   90.00
_cell.angle_gamma   90.00
#
_symmetry.space_group_name_H-M   'P 1'
#
loop_
_entity.id
_entity.type
_entity.pdbx_description
1 polymer ?
#
loop_
_entity_poly.entity_id
_entity_poly.type
_entity_poly.pdbx_seq_one_letter_code
_entity_poly.pdbx_strand_id
1 'polypeptide(L)'
;MPDPRQVPAEVAEYLAGQLDIEDASCLKLYGERDGTARTHAGEIQEAGGWRDFAEVREELTGWLDARAWTTGDGPKALFGAAAGRLREGRVLLPGASRLARLVGSVREAANQRLWDTLYGMLSVGQRAVPDSLLTVPPGERVSELDRLRRGPVRVSGPQMKRALERVEEIAALGMGAVDVPGIPPGRLAELSRYGVDGKASLLRRHSSARRLATLLATTVYLTSRAVDDAGPAGGADPTKLLARAERESAKGKLKTLPRVERASAKPATAFQVVFDTTSELSCADDVSDPHCPVAEFNASPHVGDDSSARCRRRHRNRVAQGADDGHHDPLLTTPRDTAGVRPFLSDHLVVGLD
;
A
#
# COMPACT_ATOMS: atom_id res chain seq x y z
N MET A 1 46.05 -4.74 5.01
CA MET A 1 46.79 -4.16 3.87
C MET A 1 46.99 -5.25 2.85
N PRO A 2 47.01 -4.95 1.55
CA PRO A 2 47.47 -5.91 0.55
C PRO A 2 48.93 -6.30 0.81
N ASP A 3 49.27 -7.57 0.58
CA ASP A 3 50.62 -8.05 0.77
C ASP A 3 51.52 -7.45 -0.34
N PRO A 4 52.56 -6.68 -0.03
CA PRO A 4 53.46 -6.09 -1.04
C PRO A 4 54.10 -7.12 -1.94
N ARG A 5 54.23 -8.37 -1.51
CA ARG A 5 54.77 -9.49 -2.27
C ARG A 5 53.83 -9.96 -3.38
N GLN A 6 52.59 -9.53 -3.40
CA GLN A 6 51.61 -9.83 -4.45
C GLN A 6 51.61 -8.81 -5.59
N VAL A 7 52.45 -7.78 -5.52
CA VAL A 7 52.61 -6.82 -6.62
C VAL A 7 53.28 -7.53 -7.82
N PRO A 8 52.70 -7.43 -9.04
CA PRO A 8 53.32 -7.99 -10.25
C PRO A 8 54.74 -7.47 -10.44
N ALA A 9 55.65 -8.33 -10.83
CA ALA A 9 57.06 -7.97 -11.00
C ALA A 9 57.26 -6.78 -11.96
N GLU A 10 56.51 -6.74 -13.05
CA GLU A 10 56.50 -5.66 -14.05
C GLU A 10 56.16 -4.30 -13.44
N VAL A 11 55.22 -4.26 -12.50
CA VAL A 11 54.83 -3.03 -11.79
C VAL A 11 55.91 -2.62 -10.81
N ALA A 12 56.54 -3.59 -10.13
CA ALA A 12 57.65 -3.34 -9.21
C ALA A 12 58.87 -2.78 -9.94
N GLU A 13 59.23 -3.36 -11.07
CA GLU A 13 60.33 -2.92 -11.95
C GLU A 13 60.07 -1.52 -12.52
N TYR A 14 58.85 -1.26 -13.00
CA TYR A 14 58.47 0.07 -13.48
C TYR A 14 58.62 1.14 -12.38
N LEU A 15 58.12 0.88 -11.19
CA LEU A 15 58.23 1.81 -10.07
C LEU A 15 59.70 1.97 -9.61
N ALA A 16 60.47 0.90 -9.58
CA ALA A 16 61.89 0.94 -9.25
C ALA A 16 62.64 1.86 -10.20
N GLY A 17 62.38 1.74 -11.52
CA GLY A 17 62.95 2.65 -12.53
C GLY A 17 62.53 4.10 -12.39
N GLN A 18 61.30 4.38 -11.89
CA GLN A 18 60.84 5.75 -11.60
C GLN A 18 61.48 6.35 -10.33
N LEU A 19 61.93 5.52 -9.42
CA LEU A 19 62.49 5.90 -8.12
C LEU A 19 64.01 5.75 -8.04
N ASP A 20 64.70 5.47 -9.16
CA ASP A 20 66.14 5.17 -9.25
C ASP A 20 66.57 4.05 -8.26
N ILE A 21 65.73 3.04 -8.10
CA ILE A 21 66.05 1.86 -7.30
C ILE A 21 66.67 0.78 -8.22
N GLU A 22 67.92 0.44 -8.01
CA GLU A 22 68.67 -0.52 -8.87
C GLU A 22 68.08 -1.94 -8.81
N ASP A 23 67.56 -2.37 -7.63
CA ASP A 23 67.05 -3.72 -7.42
C ASP A 23 65.62 -3.73 -6.95
N ALA A 24 64.67 -4.01 -7.86
CA ALA A 24 63.25 -4.15 -7.56
C ALA A 24 62.93 -5.31 -6.60
N SER A 25 63.88 -6.26 -6.40
CA SER A 25 63.71 -7.41 -5.49
C SER A 25 63.66 -7.01 -4.02
N CYS A 26 64.09 -5.78 -3.69
CA CYS A 26 63.98 -5.21 -2.33
C CYS A 26 62.53 -5.28 -1.80
N LEU A 27 61.53 -5.29 -2.69
CA LEU A 27 60.12 -5.43 -2.32
C LEU A 27 59.81 -6.79 -1.63
N LYS A 28 60.60 -7.85 -1.97
CA LYS A 28 60.44 -9.18 -1.34
C LYS A 28 60.88 -9.20 0.13
N LEU A 29 61.83 -8.31 0.48
CA LEU A 29 62.32 -8.13 1.83
C LEU A 29 61.45 -7.19 2.65
N TYR A 30 60.45 -6.58 2.00
CA TYR A 30 59.54 -5.67 2.69
C TYR A 30 58.68 -6.45 3.69
N GLY A 31 58.80 -6.08 4.95
CA GLY A 31 58.06 -6.75 6.04
C GLY A 31 58.89 -7.79 6.82
N GLU A 32 60.15 -8.06 6.46
CA GLU A 32 61.07 -8.89 7.30
C GLU A 32 61.33 -8.25 8.67
N ARG A 33 61.27 -6.91 8.75
CA ARG A 33 61.32 -6.19 10.02
C ARG A 33 59.88 -5.96 10.51
N ASP A 34 59.62 -6.40 11.74
CA ASP A 34 58.34 -6.14 12.41
C ASP A 34 58.07 -4.63 12.50
N GLY A 35 56.94 -4.21 12.04
CA GLY A 35 56.50 -2.82 12.09
C GLY A 35 56.79 -1.94 10.90
N THR A 36 57.72 -2.33 9.97
CA THR A 36 58.08 -1.52 8.81
C THR A 36 56.86 -1.09 7.96
N ALA A 37 55.98 -2.03 7.64
CA ALA A 37 54.76 -1.73 6.88
C ALA A 37 53.81 -0.78 7.61
N ARG A 38 53.76 -0.82 8.95
CA ARG A 38 52.97 0.10 9.76
C ARG A 38 53.57 1.50 9.80
N THR A 39 54.89 1.59 9.96
CA THR A 39 55.63 2.86 9.98
C THR A 39 55.47 3.58 8.62
N HIS A 40 55.75 2.92 7.51
CA HIS A 40 55.57 3.49 6.19
C HIS A 40 54.10 3.85 5.87
N ALA A 41 53.16 3.06 6.35
CA ALA A 41 51.74 3.43 6.22
C ALA A 41 51.40 4.70 7.00
N GLY A 42 51.99 4.89 8.17
CA GLY A 42 51.88 6.11 8.95
C GLY A 42 52.48 7.32 8.23
N GLU A 43 53.69 7.18 7.73
CA GLU A 43 54.38 8.25 6.95
C GLU A 43 53.60 8.66 5.69
N ILE A 44 53.04 7.70 4.94
CA ILE A 44 52.21 7.98 3.77
C ILE A 44 50.89 8.66 4.21
N GLN A 45 50.31 8.20 5.31
CA GLN A 45 49.10 8.79 5.87
C GLN A 45 49.35 10.26 6.26
N GLU A 46 50.40 10.53 6.98
CA GLU A 46 50.81 11.88 7.41
C GLU A 46 51.12 12.78 6.23
N ALA A 47 51.99 12.32 5.27
CA ALA A 47 52.32 13.07 4.09
C ALA A 47 51.07 13.37 3.20
N GLY A 48 50.12 12.44 3.13
CA GLY A 48 48.85 12.61 2.41
C GLY A 48 47.79 13.42 3.16
N GLY A 49 48.02 13.77 4.43
CA GLY A 49 47.08 14.46 5.31
C GLY A 49 45.83 13.60 5.57
N TRP A 50 45.97 12.28 5.64
CA TRP A 50 44.91 11.35 5.94
C TRP A 50 44.74 11.15 7.43
N ARG A 51 43.51 11.29 7.92
CA ARG A 51 43.14 11.10 9.34
C ARG A 51 42.75 9.65 9.61
N ASP A 52 42.96 9.18 10.84
CA ASP A 52 42.45 7.88 11.27
C ASP A 52 40.93 7.95 11.52
N PHE A 53 40.26 6.85 11.20
CA PHE A 53 38.83 6.72 11.47
C PHE A 53 38.45 6.87 12.94
N ALA A 54 39.35 6.47 13.85
CA ALA A 54 39.11 6.57 15.30
C ALA A 54 38.89 8.01 15.72
N GLU A 55 39.62 8.97 15.12
CA GLU A 55 39.55 10.40 15.46
C GLU A 55 38.20 11.04 15.08
N VAL A 56 37.59 10.56 14.00
CA VAL A 56 36.35 11.14 13.47
C VAL A 56 35.11 10.31 13.75
N ARG A 57 35.26 9.20 14.47
CA ARG A 57 34.16 8.23 14.68
C ARG A 57 32.97 8.87 15.38
N GLU A 58 33.18 9.70 16.38
CA GLU A 58 32.12 10.36 17.14
C GLU A 58 31.42 11.41 16.29
N GLU A 59 32.16 12.23 15.55
CA GLU A 59 31.62 13.20 14.62
C GLU A 59 30.76 12.52 13.55
N LEU A 60 31.28 11.45 12.94
CA LEU A 60 30.54 10.66 11.96
C LEU A 60 29.27 10.04 12.56
N THR A 61 29.35 9.54 13.80
CA THR A 61 28.21 8.96 14.49
C THR A 61 27.10 9.99 14.70
N GLY A 62 27.43 11.20 15.17
CA GLY A 62 26.48 12.29 15.34
C GLY A 62 25.86 12.74 14.02
N TRP A 63 26.68 12.84 12.97
CA TRP A 63 26.17 13.17 11.64
C TRP A 63 25.25 12.09 11.06
N LEU A 64 25.61 10.81 11.23
CA LEU A 64 24.77 9.68 10.82
C LEU A 64 23.46 9.65 11.60
N ASP A 65 23.47 9.94 12.90
CA ASP A 65 22.26 9.99 13.73
C ASP A 65 21.32 11.10 13.25
N ALA A 66 21.85 12.31 13.05
CA ALA A 66 21.06 13.42 12.50
C ALA A 66 20.45 13.07 11.13
N ARG A 67 21.23 12.44 10.23
CA ARG A 67 20.75 12.00 8.93
C ARG A 67 19.72 10.88 9.04
N ALA A 68 19.99 9.86 9.86
CA ALA A 68 19.05 8.76 10.08
C ALA A 68 17.73 9.23 10.73
N TRP A 69 17.77 10.32 11.50
CA TRP A 69 16.58 10.94 12.06
C TRP A 69 15.79 11.73 11.03
N THR A 70 16.45 12.52 10.19
CA THR A 70 15.78 13.45 9.25
C THR A 70 15.34 12.81 7.95
N THR A 71 16.00 11.72 7.52
CA THR A 71 15.73 11.07 6.23
C THR A 71 15.17 9.66 6.40
N GLY A 72 14.47 9.18 5.38
CA GLY A 72 14.06 7.77 5.25
C GLY A 72 15.13 6.88 4.60
N ASP A 73 16.41 7.26 4.69
CA ASP A 73 17.50 6.54 4.05
C ASP A 73 17.64 5.10 4.58
N GLY A 74 17.66 4.15 3.67
CA GLY A 74 17.96 2.76 4.00
C GLY A 74 19.42 2.54 4.39
N PRO A 75 19.76 1.36 4.94
CA PRO A 75 21.13 1.09 5.43
C PRO A 75 22.20 1.24 4.35
N LYS A 76 21.88 0.88 3.08
CA LYS A 76 22.79 1.01 1.96
C LYS A 76 23.09 2.48 1.62
N ALA A 77 22.06 3.34 1.65
CA ALA A 77 22.21 4.77 1.38
C ALA A 77 23.03 5.46 2.48
N LEU A 78 22.74 5.16 3.75
CA LEU A 78 23.51 5.66 4.89
C LEU A 78 24.98 5.20 4.85
N PHE A 79 25.23 3.94 4.49
CA PHE A 79 26.58 3.42 4.33
C PHE A 79 27.34 4.16 3.21
N GLY A 80 26.73 4.34 2.05
CA GLY A 80 27.31 5.08 0.94
C GLY A 80 27.61 6.52 1.30
N ALA A 81 26.68 7.20 1.99
CA ALA A 81 26.86 8.57 2.46
C ALA A 81 27.98 8.68 3.52
N ALA A 82 28.08 7.73 4.44
CA ALA A 82 29.18 7.66 5.39
C ALA A 82 30.54 7.49 4.72
N ALA A 83 30.63 6.56 3.77
CA ALA A 83 31.86 6.32 3.01
C ALA A 83 32.26 7.54 2.16
N GLY A 84 31.29 8.23 1.54
CA GLY A 84 31.50 9.47 0.81
C GLY A 84 32.08 10.55 1.71
N ARG A 85 31.42 10.82 2.85
CA ARG A 85 31.87 11.82 3.84
C ARG A 85 33.30 11.55 4.35
N LEU A 86 33.61 10.28 4.65
CA LEU A 86 34.95 9.91 5.08
C LEU A 86 36.01 10.20 4.00
N ARG A 87 35.72 9.89 2.73
CA ARG A 87 36.62 10.17 1.60
C ARG A 87 36.84 11.68 1.40
N GLU A 88 35.76 12.44 1.40
CA GLU A 88 35.80 13.90 1.29
C GLU A 88 36.62 14.53 2.43
N GLY A 89 36.51 13.99 3.64
CA GLY A 89 37.29 14.43 4.82
C GLY A 89 38.70 13.88 4.89
N ARG A 90 39.22 13.21 3.86
CA ARG A 90 40.50 12.49 3.84
C ARG A 90 40.69 11.58 5.06
N VAL A 91 39.66 10.77 5.35
CA VAL A 91 39.70 9.80 6.42
C VAL A 91 39.90 8.40 5.87
N LEU A 92 40.82 7.66 6.43
CA LEU A 92 41.01 6.26 6.07
C LEU A 92 39.74 5.47 6.33
N LEU A 93 39.25 4.78 5.30
CA LEU A 93 38.03 4.00 5.42
C LEU A 93 38.23 2.81 6.38
N PRO A 94 37.38 2.66 7.40
CA PRO A 94 37.41 1.46 8.21
C PRO A 94 36.98 0.27 7.38
N GLY A 95 37.26 -0.94 7.83
CA GLY A 95 36.76 -2.15 7.18
C GLY A 95 35.23 -2.09 7.01
N ALA A 96 34.73 -2.55 5.86
CA ALA A 96 33.33 -2.46 5.47
C ALA A 96 32.35 -2.98 6.54
N SER A 97 32.70 -4.10 7.20
CA SER A 97 31.90 -4.67 8.28
C SER A 97 31.82 -3.77 9.52
N ARG A 98 32.90 -2.99 9.80
CA ARG A 98 32.93 -2.05 10.93
C ARG A 98 32.02 -0.85 10.64
N LEU A 99 32.10 -0.30 9.44
CA LEU A 99 31.25 0.80 9.01
C LEU A 99 29.78 0.37 8.94
N ALA A 100 29.52 -0.81 8.38
CA ALA A 100 28.15 -1.36 8.31
C ALA A 100 27.53 -1.56 9.69
N ARG A 101 28.29 -2.05 10.67
CA ARG A 101 27.81 -2.18 12.05
C ARG A 101 27.52 -0.84 12.70
N LEU A 102 28.36 0.17 12.48
CA LEU A 102 28.12 1.53 12.97
C LEU A 102 26.82 2.10 12.38
N VAL A 103 26.67 2.04 11.07
CA VAL A 103 25.46 2.49 10.38
C VAL A 103 24.21 1.75 10.90
N GLY A 104 24.31 0.43 11.06
CA GLY A 104 23.23 -0.40 11.59
C GLY A 104 22.81 0.00 13.00
N SER A 105 23.77 0.19 13.91
CA SER A 105 23.49 0.59 15.30
C SER A 105 22.88 1.99 15.41
N VAL A 106 23.39 2.95 14.64
CA VAL A 106 22.85 4.32 14.62
C VAL A 106 21.44 4.34 14.07
N ARG A 107 21.19 3.63 12.97
CA ARG A 107 19.85 3.53 12.37
C ARG A 107 18.85 2.88 13.32
N GLU A 108 19.25 1.82 14.02
CA GLU A 108 18.38 1.15 14.99
C GLU A 108 18.05 2.07 16.17
N ALA A 109 19.03 2.81 16.69
CA ALA A 109 18.80 3.80 17.74
C ALA A 109 17.82 4.92 17.29
N ALA A 110 17.98 5.42 16.06
CA ALA A 110 17.06 6.40 15.48
C ALA A 110 15.65 5.83 15.27
N ASN A 111 15.52 4.56 14.87
CA ASN A 111 14.24 3.88 14.75
C ASN A 111 13.55 3.71 16.10
N GLN A 112 14.30 3.26 17.11
CA GLN A 112 13.75 3.08 18.45
C GLN A 112 13.24 4.41 19.01
N ARG A 113 14.04 5.49 18.88
CA ARG A 113 13.62 6.83 19.26
C ARG A 113 12.34 7.27 18.55
N LEU A 114 12.22 7.01 17.25
CA LEU A 114 11.01 7.29 16.47
C LEU A 114 9.79 6.56 17.03
N TRP A 115 9.93 5.24 17.27
CA TRP A 115 8.83 4.43 17.78
C TRP A 115 8.40 4.87 19.18
N ASP A 116 9.35 5.15 20.06
CA ASP A 116 9.07 5.59 21.43
C ASP A 116 8.41 6.98 21.44
N THR A 117 8.86 7.88 20.57
CA THR A 117 8.27 9.21 20.44
C THR A 117 6.82 9.12 19.96
N LEU A 118 6.56 8.40 18.88
CA LEU A 118 5.20 8.20 18.35
C LEU A 118 4.30 7.44 19.33
N TYR A 119 4.85 6.45 20.03
CA TYR A 119 4.12 5.74 21.08
C TYR A 119 3.71 6.67 22.22
N GLY A 120 4.60 7.58 22.63
CA GLY A 120 4.33 8.56 23.67
C GLY A 120 3.22 9.56 23.32
N MET A 121 2.99 9.83 22.05
CA MET A 121 1.93 10.73 21.57
C MET A 121 0.53 10.13 21.67
N LEU A 122 0.41 8.81 21.79
CA LEU A 122 -0.87 8.11 21.84
C LEU A 122 -1.49 8.10 23.24
N SER A 123 -2.76 8.43 23.34
CA SER A 123 -3.55 8.28 24.57
C SER A 123 -3.77 6.80 24.91
N VAL A 124 -4.18 6.52 26.13
CA VAL A 124 -4.46 5.15 26.61
C VAL A 124 -5.50 4.46 25.73
N GLY A 125 -6.57 5.16 25.33
CA GLY A 125 -7.61 4.63 24.45
C GLY A 125 -7.08 4.29 23.06
N GLN A 126 -6.25 5.15 22.50
CA GLN A 126 -5.63 4.91 21.17
C GLN A 126 -4.64 3.75 21.17
N ARG A 127 -4.02 3.45 22.32
CA ARG A 127 -3.12 2.28 22.44
C ARG A 127 -3.86 0.94 22.44
N ALA A 128 -5.16 0.92 22.66
CA ALA A 128 -5.98 -0.29 22.60
C ALA A 128 -6.49 -0.64 21.18
N VAL A 129 -6.50 0.34 20.26
CA VAL A 129 -7.03 0.18 18.89
C VAL A 129 -6.28 -0.86 18.03
N PRO A 130 -4.96 -1.06 18.14
CA PRO A 130 -4.18 -1.88 17.20
C PRO A 130 -4.59 -3.34 17.12
N ASP A 131 -5.01 -3.93 18.22
CA ASP A 131 -5.32 -5.36 18.24
C ASP A 131 -6.58 -5.66 17.42
N SER A 132 -7.58 -4.76 17.42
CA SER A 132 -8.75 -4.88 16.56
C SER A 132 -8.41 -4.70 15.08
N LEU A 133 -7.56 -3.74 14.73
CA LEU A 133 -7.15 -3.47 13.35
C LEU A 133 -6.38 -4.63 12.72
N LEU A 134 -5.55 -5.32 13.50
CA LEU A 134 -4.69 -6.39 13.01
C LEU A 134 -5.32 -7.78 13.12
N THR A 135 -6.47 -7.89 13.75
CA THR A 135 -7.20 -9.15 13.89
C THR A 135 -8.14 -9.34 12.71
N VAL A 136 -8.27 -10.57 12.24
CA VAL A 136 -9.27 -10.95 11.24
C VAL A 136 -10.57 -11.25 12.00
N PRO A 137 -11.67 -10.51 11.76
CA PRO A 137 -12.94 -10.78 12.41
C PRO A 137 -13.48 -12.17 12.08
N PRO A 138 -14.27 -12.80 12.98
CA PRO A 138 -14.91 -14.08 12.70
C PRO A 138 -15.78 -14.00 11.44
N GLY A 139 -15.56 -14.93 10.50
CA GLY A 139 -16.28 -14.98 9.23
C GLY A 139 -15.65 -14.15 8.09
N GLU A 140 -14.68 -13.30 8.39
CA GLU A 140 -13.94 -12.51 7.40
C GLU A 140 -12.65 -13.22 6.96
N ARG A 141 -12.10 -12.79 5.81
CA ARG A 141 -10.83 -13.33 5.27
C ARG A 141 -9.65 -12.38 5.39
N VAL A 142 -9.92 -11.14 5.75
CA VAL A 142 -8.93 -10.05 5.80
C VAL A 142 -9.06 -9.30 7.10
N SER A 143 -7.94 -8.72 7.58
CA SER A 143 -7.97 -7.85 8.74
C SER A 143 -8.65 -6.52 8.43
N GLU A 144 -9.11 -5.84 9.47
CA GLU A 144 -9.69 -4.51 9.36
C GLU A 144 -8.69 -3.52 8.69
N LEU A 145 -7.42 -3.59 9.06
CA LEU A 145 -6.37 -2.80 8.42
C LEU A 145 -6.26 -3.09 6.93
N ASP A 146 -6.32 -4.36 6.51
CA ASP A 146 -6.27 -4.72 5.09
C ASP A 146 -7.51 -4.24 4.34
N ARG A 147 -8.67 -4.15 5.01
CA ARG A 147 -9.88 -3.57 4.46
C ARG A 147 -9.74 -2.05 4.28
N LEU A 148 -9.25 -1.35 5.30
CA LEU A 148 -9.06 0.10 5.27
C LEU A 148 -7.99 0.57 4.26
N ARG A 149 -7.01 -0.26 3.94
CA ARG A 149 -6.00 0.05 2.90
C ARG A 149 -6.57 0.08 1.48
N ARG A 150 -7.69 -0.62 1.24
CA ARG A 150 -8.29 -0.73 -0.09
C ARG A 150 -9.07 0.53 -0.42
N GLY A 151 -8.53 1.33 -1.34
CA GLY A 151 -9.23 2.47 -1.92
C GLY A 151 -10.27 2.06 -2.97
N PRO A 152 -11.03 3.02 -3.52
CA PRO A 152 -11.97 2.78 -4.61
C PRO A 152 -11.22 2.33 -5.87
N VAL A 153 -11.74 1.27 -6.51
CA VAL A 153 -11.13 0.69 -7.73
C VAL A 153 -11.66 1.39 -8.99
N ARG A 154 -12.88 1.92 -8.94
CA ARG A 154 -13.55 2.54 -10.10
C ARG A 154 -14.34 3.78 -9.65
N VAL A 155 -14.48 4.73 -10.57
CA VAL A 155 -15.34 5.90 -10.38
C VAL A 155 -16.78 5.50 -10.63
N SER A 156 -17.55 5.27 -9.55
CA SER A 156 -18.98 4.96 -9.61
C SER A 156 -19.68 5.42 -8.33
N GLY A 157 -20.99 5.66 -8.37
CA GLY A 157 -21.76 6.07 -7.20
C GLY A 157 -21.58 5.18 -5.96
N PRO A 158 -21.69 3.83 -6.09
CA PRO A 158 -21.44 2.94 -4.97
C PRO A 158 -20.00 3.00 -4.43
N GLN A 159 -19.00 3.21 -5.29
CA GLN A 159 -17.60 3.34 -4.85
C GLN A 159 -17.34 4.69 -4.17
N MET A 160 -18.01 5.76 -4.61
CA MET A 160 -17.94 7.05 -3.93
C MET A 160 -18.54 6.98 -2.52
N LYS A 161 -19.73 6.36 -2.37
CA LYS A 161 -20.31 6.12 -1.06
C LYS A 161 -19.36 5.34 -0.16
N ARG A 162 -18.72 4.29 -0.68
CA ARG A 162 -17.75 3.50 0.06
C ARG A 162 -16.48 4.29 0.41
N ALA A 163 -16.06 5.22 -0.45
CA ALA A 163 -14.94 6.11 -0.15
C ALA A 163 -15.27 7.05 1.02
N LEU A 164 -16.48 7.61 1.06
CA LEU A 164 -16.94 8.44 2.19
C LEU A 164 -17.05 7.63 3.48
N GLU A 165 -17.67 6.45 3.44
CA GLU A 165 -17.74 5.53 4.58
C GLU A 165 -16.34 5.20 5.11
N ARG A 166 -15.37 4.98 4.22
CA ARG A 166 -13.97 4.73 4.59
C ARG A 166 -13.33 5.92 5.31
N VAL A 167 -13.62 7.16 4.89
CA VAL A 167 -13.15 8.36 5.61
C VAL A 167 -13.66 8.37 7.04
N GLU A 168 -14.95 8.10 7.23
CA GLU A 168 -15.59 8.06 8.55
C GLU A 168 -15.01 6.94 9.42
N GLU A 169 -14.83 5.75 8.85
CA GLU A 169 -14.23 4.59 9.53
C GLU A 169 -12.80 4.88 10.00
N ILE A 170 -11.95 5.48 9.16
CA ILE A 170 -10.59 5.85 9.53
C ILE A 170 -10.60 6.96 10.58
N ALA A 171 -11.48 7.96 10.45
CA ALA A 171 -11.63 9.03 11.44
C ALA A 171 -12.07 8.50 12.82
N ALA A 172 -12.96 7.51 12.84
CA ALA A 172 -13.44 6.88 14.08
C ALA A 172 -12.33 6.16 14.88
N LEU A 173 -11.20 5.79 14.24
CA LEU A 173 -10.04 5.25 14.95
C LEU A 173 -9.36 6.28 15.85
N GLY A 174 -9.59 7.58 15.63
CA GLY A 174 -9.02 8.67 16.40
C GLY A 174 -7.48 8.79 16.31
N MET A 175 -6.82 7.97 15.51
CA MET A 175 -5.36 7.97 15.33
C MET A 175 -4.91 8.91 14.21
N GLY A 176 -5.73 9.07 13.17
CA GLY A 176 -5.40 9.91 12.02
C GLY A 176 -5.36 11.42 12.32
N ALA A 177 -6.00 11.85 13.40
CA ALA A 177 -6.02 13.24 13.86
C ALA A 177 -4.92 13.56 14.89
N VAL A 178 -4.06 12.60 15.22
CA VAL A 178 -2.93 12.83 16.16
C VAL A 178 -1.93 13.73 15.47
N ASP A 179 -1.69 14.89 16.07
CA ASP A 179 -0.60 15.76 15.64
C ASP A 179 0.74 15.11 16.00
N VAL A 180 1.66 15.12 15.05
CA VAL A 180 2.97 14.47 15.15
C VAL A 180 4.11 15.50 15.02
N PRO A 181 4.15 16.53 15.88
CA PRO A 181 5.14 17.58 15.80
C PRO A 181 6.56 17.02 16.01
N GLY A 182 7.52 17.59 15.29
CA GLY A 182 8.92 17.20 15.43
C GLY A 182 9.29 15.86 14.78
N ILE A 183 8.36 15.16 14.16
CA ILE A 183 8.66 13.96 13.38
C ILE A 183 8.95 14.36 11.93
N PRO A 184 10.15 14.04 11.41
CA PRO A 184 10.47 14.36 10.01
C PRO A 184 9.53 13.67 9.04
N PRO A 185 8.99 14.40 8.03
CA PRO A 185 8.02 13.83 7.08
C PRO A 185 8.54 12.60 6.35
N GLY A 186 9.84 12.55 6.01
CA GLY A 186 10.47 11.39 5.36
C GLY A 186 10.41 10.13 6.21
N ARG A 187 10.57 10.27 7.54
CA ARG A 187 10.50 9.16 8.50
C ARG A 187 9.06 8.67 8.68
N LEU A 188 8.12 9.60 8.78
CA LEU A 188 6.71 9.26 8.85
C LEU A 188 6.25 8.54 7.58
N ALA A 189 6.68 9.02 6.40
CA ALA A 189 6.39 8.40 5.12
C ALA A 189 7.03 7.01 4.96
N GLU A 190 8.26 6.79 5.44
CA GLU A 190 8.90 5.46 5.48
C GLU A 190 8.07 4.48 6.31
N LEU A 191 7.68 4.90 7.51
CA LEU A 191 6.93 4.07 8.45
C LEU A 191 5.51 3.77 7.95
N SER A 192 4.83 4.77 7.37
CA SER A 192 3.50 4.58 6.78
C SER A 192 3.53 3.64 5.57
N ARG A 193 4.54 3.76 4.71
CA ARG A 193 4.74 2.85 3.57
C ARG A 193 4.94 1.42 4.04
N TYR A 194 5.81 1.23 5.04
CA TYR A 194 5.98 -0.08 5.67
C TYR A 194 4.66 -0.62 6.24
N GLY A 195 3.85 0.24 6.87
CA GLY A 195 2.54 -0.12 7.39
C GLY A 195 1.51 -0.40 6.31
N VAL A 196 1.54 0.27 5.15
CA VAL A 196 0.62 0.04 4.03
C VAL A 196 0.94 -1.27 3.30
N ASP A 197 2.23 -1.58 3.09
CA ASP A 197 2.66 -2.75 2.31
C ASP A 197 2.79 -4.03 3.16
N GLY A 198 2.99 -3.89 4.46
CA GLY A 198 3.23 -5.00 5.38
C GLY A 198 1.97 -5.82 5.66
N LYS A 199 2.11 -7.14 5.77
CA LYS A 199 1.00 -8.02 6.18
C LYS A 199 0.61 -7.75 7.64
N ALA A 200 -0.68 -7.73 7.95
CA ALA A 200 -1.18 -7.54 9.31
C ALA A 200 -0.59 -8.54 10.31
N SER A 201 -0.43 -9.80 9.91
CA SER A 201 0.21 -10.84 10.72
C SER A 201 1.69 -10.56 11.05
N LEU A 202 2.42 -9.88 10.18
CA LEU A 202 3.80 -9.46 10.43
C LEU A 202 3.82 -8.27 11.41
N LEU A 203 2.96 -7.29 11.23
CA LEU A 203 2.85 -6.14 12.12
C LEU A 203 2.52 -6.57 13.56
N ARG A 204 1.67 -7.57 13.75
CA ARG A 204 1.36 -8.14 15.08
C ARG A 204 2.58 -8.66 15.84
N ARG A 205 3.61 -9.15 15.14
CA ARG A 205 4.82 -9.72 15.76
C ARG A 205 5.81 -8.67 16.25
N HIS A 206 5.63 -7.40 15.87
CA HIS A 206 6.51 -6.33 16.34
C HIS A 206 6.27 -6.01 17.82
N SER A 207 7.28 -5.38 18.45
CA SER A 207 7.12 -4.79 19.78
C SER A 207 5.94 -3.81 19.80
N SER A 208 5.34 -3.58 20.96
CA SER A 208 4.19 -2.68 21.10
C SER A 208 4.50 -1.27 20.59
N ALA A 209 5.65 -0.71 20.91
CA ALA A 209 6.05 0.62 20.47
C ALA A 209 6.16 0.69 18.94
N ARG A 210 6.89 -0.24 18.30
CA ARG A 210 7.03 -0.29 16.84
C ARG A 210 5.69 -0.51 16.15
N ARG A 211 4.87 -1.43 16.65
CA ARG A 211 3.55 -1.75 16.10
C ARG A 211 2.64 -0.53 16.11
N LEU A 212 2.53 0.13 17.27
CA LEU A 212 1.70 1.31 17.46
C LEU A 212 2.17 2.49 16.64
N ALA A 213 3.47 2.77 16.63
CA ALA A 213 4.07 3.81 15.80
C ALA A 213 3.79 3.58 14.31
N THR A 214 3.92 2.34 13.84
CA THR A 214 3.62 1.97 12.46
C THR A 214 2.14 2.19 12.13
N LEU A 215 1.24 1.79 13.00
CA LEU A 215 -0.20 1.96 12.79
C LEU A 215 -0.62 3.43 12.86
N LEU A 216 -0.03 4.23 13.75
CA LEU A 216 -0.24 5.67 13.78
C LEU A 216 0.16 6.32 12.45
N ALA A 217 1.39 6.08 12.00
CA ALA A 217 1.88 6.61 10.74
C ALA A 217 1.01 6.15 9.55
N THR A 218 0.56 4.89 9.57
CA THR A 218 -0.32 4.33 8.54
C THR A 218 -1.68 5.00 8.56
N THR A 219 -2.30 5.20 9.72
CA THR A 219 -3.61 5.86 9.82
C THR A 219 -3.55 7.32 9.43
N VAL A 220 -2.51 8.06 9.80
CA VAL A 220 -2.29 9.45 9.32
C VAL A 220 -2.23 9.48 7.78
N TYR A 221 -1.47 8.58 7.18
CA TYR A 221 -1.41 8.47 5.72
C TYR A 221 -2.76 8.08 5.10
N LEU A 222 -3.46 7.09 5.67
CA LEU A 222 -4.74 6.62 5.16
C LEU A 222 -5.83 7.68 5.30
N THR A 223 -5.77 8.54 6.33
CA THR A 223 -6.69 9.69 6.47
C THR A 223 -6.57 10.63 5.28
N SER A 224 -5.35 11.09 4.97
CA SER A 224 -5.11 11.96 3.81
C SER A 224 -5.53 11.26 2.52
N ARG A 225 -5.13 10.01 2.33
CA ARG A 225 -5.44 9.22 1.15
C ARG A 225 -6.95 8.99 0.98
N ALA A 226 -7.68 8.72 2.05
CA ALA A 226 -9.13 8.52 2.00
C ALA A 226 -9.87 9.81 1.63
N VAL A 227 -9.41 10.95 2.13
CA VAL A 227 -9.96 12.26 1.75
C VAL A 227 -9.70 12.54 0.26
N ASP A 228 -8.50 12.26 -0.23
CA ASP A 228 -8.16 12.40 -1.65
C ASP A 228 -9.03 11.49 -2.52
N ASP A 229 -9.23 10.23 -2.10
CA ASP A 229 -10.05 9.24 -2.81
C ASP A 229 -11.55 9.62 -2.81
N ALA A 230 -12.03 10.34 -1.79
CA ALA A 230 -13.41 10.80 -1.65
C ALA A 230 -13.65 12.19 -2.28
N GLY A 231 -12.59 12.96 -2.47
CA GLY A 231 -12.66 14.32 -3.01
C GLY A 231 -12.63 14.37 -4.54
N PRO A 232 -12.83 15.56 -5.12
CA PRO A 232 -12.75 15.78 -6.57
C PRO A 232 -11.34 15.51 -7.14
N ALA A 233 -10.30 15.53 -6.30
CA ALA A 233 -8.93 15.20 -6.68
C ALA A 233 -8.73 13.71 -7.07
N GLY A 234 -9.62 12.80 -6.61
CA GLY A 234 -9.63 11.39 -7.05
C GLY A 234 -10.03 11.18 -8.51
N GLY A 235 -10.04 12.22 -9.31
CA GLY A 235 -10.37 12.18 -10.74
C GLY A 235 -11.86 12.00 -11.06
N ALA A 236 -12.69 11.99 -10.03
CA ALA A 236 -14.14 11.94 -10.17
C ALA A 236 -14.70 13.37 -10.19
N ASP A 237 -14.81 13.93 -11.38
CA ASP A 237 -15.61 15.14 -11.57
C ASP A 237 -17.05 14.85 -11.11
N PRO A 238 -17.56 15.48 -10.03
CA PRO A 238 -18.89 15.23 -9.50
C PRO A 238 -19.98 15.39 -10.55
N THR A 239 -19.79 16.32 -11.48
CA THR A 239 -20.73 16.56 -12.60
C THR A 239 -20.78 15.40 -13.55
N LYS A 240 -19.65 14.74 -13.82
CA LYS A 240 -19.59 13.52 -14.65
C LYS A 240 -20.20 12.32 -13.93
N LEU A 241 -20.05 12.22 -12.61
CA LEU A 241 -20.68 11.17 -11.81
C LEU A 241 -22.21 11.33 -11.79
N LEU A 242 -22.70 12.55 -11.54
CA LEU A 242 -24.12 12.87 -11.59
C LEU A 242 -24.70 12.58 -12.97
N ALA A 243 -24.09 13.07 -14.03
CA ALA A 243 -24.53 12.83 -15.41
C ALA A 243 -24.49 11.35 -15.79
N ARG A 244 -23.58 10.55 -15.22
CA ARG A 244 -23.55 9.10 -15.41
C ARG A 244 -24.65 8.41 -14.61
N ALA A 245 -24.89 8.80 -13.36
CA ALA A 245 -25.95 8.27 -12.51
C ALA A 245 -27.33 8.57 -13.13
N GLU A 246 -27.55 9.76 -13.66
CA GLU A 246 -28.76 10.13 -14.38
C GLU A 246 -28.96 9.28 -15.63
N ARG A 247 -27.92 9.09 -16.44
CA ARG A 247 -27.98 8.23 -17.63
C ARG A 247 -28.27 6.77 -17.27
N GLU A 248 -27.64 6.22 -16.23
CA GLU A 248 -27.90 4.86 -15.77
C GLU A 248 -29.31 4.69 -15.19
N SER A 249 -29.79 5.71 -14.44
CA SER A 249 -31.17 5.75 -13.92
C SER A 249 -32.18 5.82 -15.06
N ALA A 250 -31.98 6.69 -16.05
CA ALA A 250 -32.83 6.78 -17.24
C ALA A 250 -32.83 5.48 -18.03
N LYS A 251 -31.65 4.86 -18.22
CA LYS A 251 -31.54 3.56 -18.89
C LYS A 251 -32.19 2.44 -18.08
N GLY A 252 -32.12 2.49 -16.76
CA GLY A 252 -32.82 1.56 -15.86
C GLY A 252 -34.33 1.71 -15.99
N LYS A 253 -34.84 2.94 -15.98
CA LYS A 253 -36.28 3.25 -16.19
C LYS A 253 -36.77 2.74 -17.55
N LEU A 254 -36.01 3.01 -18.63
CA LEU A 254 -36.35 2.53 -19.98
C LEU A 254 -36.38 0.99 -20.07
N LYS A 255 -35.49 0.28 -19.34
CA LYS A 255 -35.51 -1.20 -19.31
C LYS A 255 -36.67 -1.76 -18.50
N THR A 256 -37.18 -1.04 -17.51
CA THR A 256 -38.30 -1.47 -16.67
C THR A 256 -39.64 -1.08 -17.25
N LEU A 257 -39.74 -0.04 -18.09
CA LEU A 257 -40.95 0.44 -18.71
C LEU A 257 -41.74 -0.69 -19.43
N PRO A 258 -41.17 -1.52 -20.33
CA PRO A 258 -41.91 -2.59 -20.97
C PRO A 258 -42.43 -3.68 -20.02
N ARG A 259 -41.83 -3.75 -18.81
CA ARG A 259 -42.23 -4.68 -17.77
C ARG A 259 -43.38 -4.11 -16.92
N VAL A 260 -43.36 -2.81 -16.69
CA VAL A 260 -44.44 -2.08 -16.02
C VAL A 260 -45.65 -2.01 -16.94
N GLU A 261 -45.48 -1.71 -18.24
CA GLU A 261 -46.56 -1.70 -19.23
C GLU A 261 -47.22 -3.08 -19.37
N ARG A 262 -46.43 -4.17 -19.42
CA ARG A 262 -46.97 -5.54 -19.44
C ARG A 262 -47.68 -5.93 -18.14
N ALA A 263 -47.22 -5.40 -16.99
CA ALA A 263 -47.85 -5.66 -15.72
C ALA A 263 -49.12 -4.85 -15.54
N SER A 264 -49.21 -3.63 -16.10
CA SER A 264 -50.41 -2.77 -16.05
C SER A 264 -51.45 -3.20 -17.10
N ALA A 265 -51.03 -3.80 -18.20
CA ALA A 265 -51.96 -4.33 -19.22
C ALA A 265 -52.75 -5.55 -18.72
N LYS A 266 -52.19 -6.39 -17.86
CA LYS A 266 -52.86 -7.57 -17.33
C LYS A 266 -54.14 -7.28 -16.55
N PRO A 267 -54.19 -6.29 -15.62
CA PRO A 267 -55.46 -5.92 -15.00
C PRO A 267 -56.49 -5.38 -16.00
N ALA A 268 -56.04 -4.54 -16.93
CA ALA A 268 -56.92 -3.98 -17.96
C ALA A 268 -57.55 -5.09 -18.83
N THR A 269 -56.76 -6.08 -19.23
CA THR A 269 -57.25 -7.25 -19.99
C THR A 269 -58.21 -8.10 -19.13
N ALA A 270 -57.91 -8.30 -17.84
CA ALA A 270 -58.82 -9.03 -16.94
C ALA A 270 -60.12 -8.27 -16.73
N PHE A 271 -60.09 -6.96 -16.59
CA PHE A 271 -61.30 -6.13 -16.51
C PHE A 271 -62.10 -6.18 -17.80
N GLN A 272 -61.45 -6.19 -18.96
CA GLN A 272 -62.14 -6.30 -20.25
C GLN A 272 -62.85 -7.63 -20.37
N VAL A 273 -62.21 -8.73 -20.01
CA VAL A 273 -62.78 -10.07 -20.01
C VAL A 273 -63.98 -10.17 -19.06
N VAL A 274 -63.86 -9.59 -17.85
CA VAL A 274 -64.99 -9.55 -16.92
C VAL A 274 -66.15 -8.73 -17.45
N PHE A 275 -65.85 -7.59 -18.10
CA PHE A 275 -66.88 -6.71 -18.68
C PHE A 275 -67.54 -7.35 -19.85
N ASP A 276 -66.82 -8.00 -20.75
CA ASP A 276 -67.35 -8.70 -21.90
C ASP A 276 -68.19 -9.90 -21.51
N THR A 277 -67.74 -10.68 -20.49
CA THR A 277 -68.54 -11.81 -19.95
C THR A 277 -69.77 -11.37 -19.18
N THR A 278 -69.75 -10.23 -18.51
CA THR A 278 -70.95 -9.67 -17.85
C THR A 278 -71.95 -9.06 -18.82
N SER A 279 -71.48 -8.54 -19.97
CA SER A 279 -72.35 -8.02 -21.03
C SER A 279 -73.02 -9.13 -21.87
N GLU A 280 -72.42 -10.32 -21.95
CA GLU A 280 -73.02 -11.51 -22.61
C GLU A 280 -73.95 -12.29 -21.69
N LEU A 281 -73.90 -12.13 -20.36
CA LEU A 281 -74.81 -12.69 -19.37
C LEU A 281 -76.08 -11.84 -19.27
N SER A 282 -76.84 -11.83 -20.31
CA SER A 282 -78.25 -11.39 -20.31
C SER A 282 -79.17 -12.47 -19.71
N CYS A 283 -78.70 -13.34 -18.88
CA CYS A 283 -79.50 -14.30 -18.14
C CYS A 283 -79.43 -13.96 -16.66
N ALA A 284 -80.39 -13.21 -16.25
CA ALA A 284 -80.80 -13.18 -14.85
C ALA A 284 -81.20 -14.59 -14.39
N ASP A 285 -80.89 -14.92 -13.17
CA ASP A 285 -81.58 -15.84 -12.31
C ASP A 285 -81.17 -17.32 -12.27
N ASP A 286 -79.90 -17.71 -12.46
CA ASP A 286 -79.50 -18.97 -11.86
C ASP A 286 -78.01 -19.02 -11.51
N VAL A 287 -77.73 -18.70 -10.25
CA VAL A 287 -76.36 -18.77 -9.67
C VAL A 287 -75.94 -20.22 -9.38
N SER A 288 -76.75 -21.21 -9.81
CA SER A 288 -76.54 -22.61 -9.52
C SER A 288 -76.03 -23.43 -10.71
N ASP A 289 -75.72 -22.79 -11.84
CA ASP A 289 -75.18 -23.48 -12.99
C ASP A 289 -73.66 -23.65 -12.85
N PRO A 290 -73.13 -24.90 -12.82
CA PRO A 290 -71.72 -25.18 -12.71
C PRO A 290 -70.88 -24.74 -13.92
N HIS A 291 -71.51 -24.25 -14.99
CA HIS A 291 -70.80 -23.72 -16.20
C HIS A 291 -70.77 -22.18 -16.24
N CYS A 292 -71.18 -21.48 -15.17
CA CYS A 292 -71.12 -20.03 -15.14
C CYS A 292 -69.61 -19.59 -15.05
N PRO A 293 -69.09 -18.78 -15.97
CA PRO A 293 -67.70 -18.32 -15.94
C PRO A 293 -67.33 -17.52 -14.72
N VAL A 294 -68.33 -17.01 -13.95
CA VAL A 294 -68.08 -16.34 -12.69
C VAL A 294 -67.73 -17.34 -11.57
N ALA A 295 -68.22 -18.61 -11.67
CA ALA A 295 -67.86 -19.64 -10.68
C ALA A 295 -66.39 -20.11 -10.84
N GLU A 296 -65.85 -20.15 -12.08
CA GLU A 296 -64.43 -20.45 -12.25
C GLU A 296 -63.50 -19.37 -11.72
N PHE A 297 -63.93 -18.10 -11.69
CA PHE A 297 -63.12 -17.00 -11.16
C PHE A 297 -63.01 -17.06 -9.64
N ASN A 298 -64.03 -17.58 -8.96
CA ASN A 298 -64.01 -17.71 -7.48
C ASN A 298 -63.42 -19.05 -6.99
N ALA A 299 -63.16 -20.00 -7.90
CA ALA A 299 -62.66 -21.33 -7.56
C ALA A 299 -61.14 -21.50 -7.76
N SER A 300 -60.41 -20.45 -8.09
CA SER A 300 -58.95 -20.49 -8.17
C SER A 300 -58.30 -19.96 -6.92
N PRO A 301 -58.05 -20.77 -5.91
CA PRO A 301 -57.16 -20.42 -4.82
C PRO A 301 -55.72 -20.68 -5.29
N HIS A 302 -54.87 -19.73 -5.01
CA HIS A 302 -53.41 -19.86 -5.04
C HIS A 302 -52.73 -19.76 -6.44
N VAL A 303 -52.62 -18.51 -6.93
CA VAL A 303 -51.46 -18.09 -7.70
C VAL A 303 -50.48 -17.41 -6.78
N GLY A 304 -49.82 -18.18 -5.96
CA GLY A 304 -48.67 -17.81 -5.14
C GLY A 304 -47.94 -19.08 -4.86
N ASP A 305 -46.90 -19.40 -5.62
CA ASP A 305 -45.71 -20.12 -5.14
C ASP A 305 -44.87 -20.87 -6.19
N ASP A 306 -45.17 -20.78 -7.50
CA ASP A 306 -44.40 -21.60 -8.47
C ASP A 306 -43.46 -20.81 -9.40
N SER A 307 -43.46 -19.47 -9.32
CA SER A 307 -42.56 -18.64 -10.14
C SER A 307 -41.15 -18.48 -9.54
N SER A 308 -40.99 -18.65 -8.22
CA SER A 308 -39.70 -18.56 -7.56
C SER A 308 -38.86 -19.83 -7.70
N ALA A 309 -39.49 -20.98 -7.85
CA ALA A 309 -38.81 -22.27 -8.02
C ALA A 309 -38.29 -22.48 -9.46
N ARG A 310 -38.98 -21.96 -10.47
CA ARG A 310 -38.53 -22.05 -11.89
C ARG A 310 -37.40 -21.08 -12.20
N CYS A 311 -37.33 -19.96 -11.52
CA CYS A 311 -36.23 -19.00 -11.67
C CYS A 311 -34.93 -19.52 -11.05
N ARG A 312 -35.01 -20.27 -9.95
CA ARG A 312 -33.83 -20.90 -9.30
C ARG A 312 -33.28 -22.09 -10.08
N ARG A 313 -34.08 -22.83 -10.84
CA ARG A 313 -33.58 -23.93 -11.69
C ARG A 313 -32.88 -23.44 -12.95
N ARG A 314 -33.29 -22.32 -13.55
CA ARG A 314 -32.60 -21.75 -14.71
C ARG A 314 -31.25 -21.14 -14.38
N HIS A 315 -31.06 -20.66 -13.15
CA HIS A 315 -29.75 -20.10 -12.71
C HIS A 315 -28.74 -21.18 -12.38
N ARG A 316 -29.18 -22.37 -11.91
CA ARG A 316 -28.28 -23.49 -11.65
C ARG A 316 -27.75 -24.17 -12.88
N ASN A 317 -28.53 -24.24 -13.93
CA ASN A 317 -28.10 -24.88 -15.19
C ASN A 317 -27.21 -23.99 -16.06
N ARG A 318 -27.11 -22.67 -15.77
CA ARG A 318 -26.16 -21.78 -16.46
C ARG A 318 -24.78 -21.74 -15.84
N VAL A 319 -24.66 -22.14 -14.59
CA VAL A 319 -23.36 -22.21 -13.90
C VAL A 319 -22.66 -23.55 -14.12
N ALA A 320 -23.40 -24.59 -14.54
CA ALA A 320 -22.84 -25.93 -14.77
C ALA A 320 -22.38 -26.20 -16.22
N GLN A 321 -22.59 -25.28 -17.14
CA GLN A 321 -22.18 -25.44 -18.56
C GLN A 321 -21.01 -24.52 -18.97
N GLY A 322 -20.33 -23.86 -18.02
CA GLY A 322 -19.21 -22.99 -18.29
C GLY A 322 -17.83 -23.52 -17.86
N ALA A 323 -17.72 -24.82 -17.65
CA ALA A 323 -16.46 -25.44 -17.24
C ALA A 323 -16.17 -26.66 -18.12
N ASP A 324 -15.87 -26.44 -19.37
CA ASP A 324 -15.06 -27.32 -20.23
C ASP A 324 -14.86 -26.63 -21.58
N ASP A 325 -13.72 -26.03 -21.76
CA ASP A 325 -13.01 -25.92 -23.05
C ASP A 325 -11.61 -25.41 -22.74
N GLY A 326 -10.69 -26.37 -22.60
CA GLY A 326 -9.27 -26.10 -22.54
C GLY A 326 -8.75 -25.72 -23.91
N HIS A 327 -7.98 -24.65 -23.96
CA HIS A 327 -6.98 -24.50 -25.03
C HIS A 327 -5.71 -23.92 -24.43
N HIS A 328 -4.67 -24.73 -24.45
CA HIS A 328 -3.27 -24.38 -24.36
C HIS A 328 -2.90 -23.41 -25.46
N ASP A 329 -2.18 -22.34 -25.16
CA ASP A 329 -1.04 -21.94 -25.96
C ASP A 329 -0.03 -21.08 -25.17
N PRO A 330 1.24 -21.17 -25.49
CA PRO A 330 2.33 -20.82 -24.59
C PRO A 330 3.05 -19.51 -24.97
N LEU A 331 3.80 -18.99 -23.99
CA LEU A 331 5.00 -18.16 -24.17
C LEU A 331 4.86 -16.81 -24.89
N LEU A 332 4.83 -15.73 -24.13
CA LEU A 332 5.57 -14.52 -24.50
C LEU A 332 5.94 -13.75 -23.21
N THR A 333 7.20 -13.93 -22.83
CA THR A 333 7.94 -13.07 -21.95
C THR A 333 8.15 -11.72 -22.60
N THR A 334 7.74 -10.64 -21.96
CA THR A 334 8.20 -9.29 -22.26
C THR A 334 8.70 -8.61 -20.99
N PRO A 335 9.79 -7.82 -21.11
CA PRO A 335 10.51 -7.29 -19.94
C PRO A 335 9.76 -6.12 -19.30
N ARG A 336 9.82 -6.08 -17.98
CA ARG A 336 9.33 -4.94 -17.18
C ARG A 336 10.25 -3.74 -17.42
N ASP A 337 9.74 -2.74 -18.09
CA ASP A 337 10.26 -1.39 -18.08
C ASP A 337 10.11 -0.76 -16.70
N THR A 338 11.24 -0.56 -16.04
CA THR A 338 11.39 0.25 -14.85
C THR A 338 11.63 1.70 -15.24
N ALA A 339 10.59 2.45 -15.52
CA ALA A 339 10.70 3.91 -15.63
C ALA A 339 9.42 4.56 -15.12
N GLY A 340 9.52 5.35 -14.05
CA GLY A 340 8.45 6.25 -13.65
C GLY A 340 8.08 6.26 -12.18
N VAL A 341 9.04 6.25 -11.26
CA VAL A 341 8.79 6.75 -9.91
C VAL A 341 8.96 8.26 -9.94
N ARG A 342 7.87 8.98 -10.15
CA ARG A 342 7.83 10.43 -9.88
C ARG A 342 7.93 10.64 -8.36
N PRO A 343 8.70 11.63 -7.90
CA PRO A 343 8.73 12.00 -6.49
C PRO A 343 7.41 12.70 -6.12
N PHE A 344 6.56 11.97 -5.41
CA PHE A 344 5.41 12.55 -4.73
C PHE A 344 5.91 13.10 -3.39
N LEU A 345 6.10 14.38 -3.33
CA LEU A 345 6.09 15.22 -2.10
C LEU A 345 6.88 16.51 -2.35
N SER A 346 6.29 17.45 -3.01
CA SER A 346 6.60 18.90 -2.89
C SER A 346 5.50 19.61 -3.61
N ASP A 347 4.49 20.12 -2.87
CA ASP A 347 3.85 21.40 -3.23
C ASP A 347 2.58 21.74 -2.44
N HIS A 348 2.22 21.01 -1.37
CA HIS A 348 1.05 21.44 -0.58
C HIS A 348 1.29 21.45 0.92
N LEU A 349 2.29 22.21 1.39
CA LEU A 349 2.39 22.64 2.79
C LEU A 349 3.15 23.96 2.88
N VAL A 350 2.60 24.99 2.21
CA VAL A 350 2.86 26.39 2.54
C VAL A 350 1.49 27.06 2.68
N VAL A 351 0.95 27.02 3.88
CA VAL A 351 -0.11 27.95 4.31
C VAL A 351 0.28 28.48 5.67
N GLY A 352 0.72 29.74 5.66
CA GLY A 352 0.41 30.74 6.66
C GLY A 352 1.09 30.59 8.01
N LEU A 353 2.23 31.23 8.15
CA LEU A 353 2.61 31.90 9.38
C LEU A 353 2.67 33.39 9.07
N ASP A 354 1.65 34.09 9.48
CA ASP A 354 1.71 35.46 10.00
C ASP A 354 1.36 35.42 11.47
#